data_d3c03851c7838228cff9391737339f6f
#
_entry.id   d3c03851c7838228cff9391737339f6f
#
_cell.length_a   1.000
_cell.length_b   1.000
_cell.length_c   1.000
_cell.angle_alpha   90.00
_cell.angle_beta   90.00
_cell.angle_gamma   90.00
#
_symmetry.space_group_name_H-M   'P 1'
#
loop_
_entity.id
_entity.type
_entity.pdbx_description
1 polymer ?
#
loop_
_entity_poly.entity_id
_entity_poly.type
_entity_poly.pdbx_seq_one_letter_code
_entity_poly.pdbx_strand_id
1 'polypeptide(L)'
;MKANEFRPLREALERGEPQAVHETRKLSRQIGAELSLDGAPRKARRAWRDLRRAVAPLRDHDVTGEHITSALKRLKAPLPEIAQFEQAWAEKRQGLLADLHLPELPRVPERPGNFKKKARSALLKQSQRLQEDAATVLKASDSVVWHEWRKALKQYRYTHEVLAPAPKILKDTLDALGRMQDAEVVLDAVAHDWPHGHQEALIKQESGARNRARRTVQKLWPELNAHFQEVQSRQGKLRKKGKEPKPEQP
;
A
#
# COMPACT_ATOMS: atom_id res chain seq x y z
N MET A 1 1.30 0.65 -20.70
CA MET A 1 0.27 -0.39 -20.91
C MET A 1 -0.75 0.16 -21.90
N LYS A 2 -1.01 -0.52 -22.99
CA LYS A 2 -1.96 -0.07 -24.03
C LYS A 2 -3.39 -0.44 -23.61
N ALA A 3 -4.40 0.26 -24.13
CA ALA A 3 -5.81 -0.01 -23.78
C ALA A 3 -6.23 -1.48 -23.96
N ASN A 4 -5.67 -2.17 -24.95
CA ASN A 4 -5.94 -3.59 -25.22
C ASN A 4 -5.39 -4.54 -24.13
N GLU A 5 -4.42 -4.12 -23.32
CA GLU A 5 -3.87 -4.93 -22.22
C GLU A 5 -4.78 -4.93 -20.98
N PHE A 6 -5.76 -4.02 -20.93
CA PHE A 6 -6.73 -3.93 -19.84
C PHE A 6 -7.98 -4.80 -20.04
N ARG A 7 -8.27 -5.24 -21.27
CA ARG A 7 -9.49 -6.00 -21.53
C ARG A 7 -9.52 -7.34 -20.80
N PRO A 8 -8.47 -8.18 -20.84
CA PRO A 8 -8.44 -9.42 -20.08
C PRO A 8 -8.55 -9.19 -18.56
N LEU A 9 -7.91 -8.09 -18.07
CA LEU A 9 -8.00 -7.72 -16.66
C LEU A 9 -9.44 -7.35 -16.27
N ARG A 10 -10.17 -6.65 -17.13
CA ARG A 10 -11.57 -6.30 -16.88
C ARG A 10 -12.46 -7.53 -16.80
N GLU A 11 -12.35 -8.44 -17.76
CA GLU A 11 -13.13 -9.69 -17.77
C GLU A 11 -12.84 -10.53 -16.52
N ALA A 12 -11.58 -10.61 -16.07
CA ALA A 12 -11.21 -11.28 -14.84
C ALA A 12 -11.75 -10.57 -13.58
N LEU A 13 -11.82 -9.23 -13.60
CA LEU A 13 -12.44 -8.44 -12.51
C LEU A 13 -13.95 -8.66 -12.43
N GLU A 14 -14.64 -8.74 -13.56
CA GLU A 14 -16.09 -9.02 -13.64
C GLU A 14 -16.41 -10.40 -13.07
N ARG A 15 -15.49 -11.36 -13.20
CA ARG A 15 -15.57 -12.67 -12.54
C ARG A 15 -15.13 -12.65 -11.08
N GLY A 16 -14.65 -11.52 -10.58
CA GLY A 16 -14.17 -11.37 -9.21
C GLY A 16 -12.91 -12.17 -8.90
N GLU A 17 -12.04 -12.43 -9.89
CA GLU A 17 -10.80 -13.18 -9.68
C GLU A 17 -9.87 -12.47 -8.69
N PRO A 18 -9.44 -13.11 -7.58
CA PRO A 18 -8.64 -12.45 -6.53
C PRO A 18 -7.35 -11.81 -7.06
N GLN A 19 -6.69 -12.47 -8.02
CA GLN A 19 -5.48 -11.94 -8.64
C GLN A 19 -5.75 -10.66 -9.46
N ALA A 20 -6.85 -10.62 -10.22
CA ALA A 20 -7.24 -9.44 -10.99
C ALA A 20 -7.60 -8.26 -10.07
N VAL A 21 -8.30 -8.53 -8.97
CA VAL A 21 -8.61 -7.54 -7.92
C VAL A 21 -7.31 -6.98 -7.33
N HIS A 22 -6.33 -7.85 -6.99
CA HIS A 22 -5.04 -7.44 -6.45
C HIS A 22 -4.25 -6.55 -7.42
N GLU A 23 -4.09 -7.00 -8.67
CA GLU A 23 -3.33 -6.27 -9.70
C GLU A 23 -3.99 -4.93 -10.03
N THR A 24 -5.30 -4.86 -10.10
CA THR A 24 -6.04 -3.61 -10.30
C THR A 24 -5.79 -2.60 -9.19
N ARG A 25 -5.79 -3.03 -7.92
CA ARG A 25 -5.48 -2.14 -6.79
C ARG A 25 -4.03 -1.65 -6.80
N LYS A 26 -3.08 -2.53 -7.13
CA LYS A 26 -1.66 -2.19 -7.26
C LYS A 26 -1.46 -1.17 -8.38
N LEU A 27 -1.98 -1.45 -9.57
CA LEU A 27 -1.91 -0.58 -10.74
C LEU A 27 -2.56 0.78 -10.49
N SER A 28 -3.76 0.81 -9.92
CA SER A 28 -4.47 2.05 -9.61
C SER A 28 -3.70 2.94 -8.62
N ARG A 29 -2.96 2.35 -7.68
CA ARG A 29 -2.09 3.10 -6.76
C ARG A 29 -0.86 3.66 -7.46
N GLN A 30 -0.22 2.86 -8.31
CA GLN A 30 0.95 3.28 -9.08
C GLN A 30 0.59 4.43 -10.04
N ILE A 31 -0.47 4.27 -10.83
CA ILE A 31 -0.93 5.32 -11.75
C ILE A 31 -1.42 6.55 -10.97
N GLY A 32 -2.10 6.37 -9.85
CA GLY A 32 -2.51 7.46 -8.97
C GLY A 32 -1.31 8.27 -8.46
N ALA A 33 -0.20 7.62 -8.12
CA ALA A 33 1.05 8.28 -7.76
C ALA A 33 1.63 9.06 -8.94
N GLU A 34 1.71 8.45 -10.11
CA GLU A 34 2.21 9.08 -11.34
C GLU A 34 1.36 10.31 -11.74
N LEU A 35 0.04 10.20 -11.72
CA LEU A 35 -0.88 11.30 -12.00
C LEU A 35 -0.73 12.46 -11.00
N SER A 36 -0.43 12.15 -9.73
CA SER A 36 -0.19 13.17 -8.72
C SER A 36 1.13 13.91 -8.96
N LEU A 37 2.17 13.21 -9.41
CA LEU A 37 3.45 13.79 -9.79
C LEU A 37 3.33 14.72 -11.01
N ASP A 38 2.51 14.35 -11.96
CA ASP A 38 2.31 15.11 -13.17
C ASP A 38 1.42 16.33 -12.98
N GLY A 39 0.66 16.40 -11.90
CA GLY A 39 -0.36 17.43 -11.71
C GLY A 39 -1.58 17.21 -12.63
N ALA A 40 -1.83 15.96 -12.99
CA ALA A 40 -2.91 15.59 -13.89
C ALA A 40 -4.29 16.11 -13.44
N PRO A 41 -5.24 16.33 -14.37
CA PRO A 41 -6.57 16.81 -14.05
C PRO A 41 -7.27 15.99 -12.96
N ARG A 42 -8.05 16.65 -12.12
CA ARG A 42 -8.81 16.01 -11.02
C ARG A 42 -9.66 14.84 -11.54
N LYS A 43 -10.25 14.97 -12.75
CA LYS A 43 -11.09 13.94 -13.38
C LYS A 43 -10.32 12.64 -13.60
N ALA A 44 -9.10 12.70 -14.15
CA ALA A 44 -8.27 11.52 -14.37
C ALA A 44 -7.89 10.82 -13.05
N ARG A 45 -7.44 11.61 -12.04
CA ARG A 45 -7.12 11.07 -10.70
C ARG A 45 -8.33 10.46 -10.00
N ARG A 46 -9.52 11.05 -10.21
CA ARG A 46 -10.78 10.53 -9.66
C ARG A 46 -11.13 9.20 -10.28
N ALA A 47 -11.07 9.05 -11.59
CA ALA A 47 -11.43 7.81 -12.29
C ALA A 47 -10.60 6.60 -11.78
N TRP A 48 -9.28 6.74 -11.63
CA TRP A 48 -8.42 5.68 -11.06
C TRP A 48 -8.72 5.39 -9.58
N ARG A 49 -9.08 6.42 -8.81
CA ARG A 49 -9.50 6.24 -7.42
C ARG A 49 -10.84 5.50 -7.32
N ASP A 50 -11.78 5.83 -8.19
CA ASP A 50 -13.11 5.24 -8.18
C ASP A 50 -13.04 3.75 -8.61
N LEU A 51 -12.23 3.39 -9.61
CA LEU A 51 -11.93 1.99 -9.94
C LEU A 51 -11.33 1.23 -8.74
N ARG A 52 -10.36 1.83 -8.06
CA ARG A 52 -9.75 1.22 -6.86
C ARG A 52 -10.77 1.03 -5.72
N ARG A 53 -11.69 1.97 -5.56
CA ARG A 53 -12.75 1.90 -4.53
C ARG A 53 -13.77 0.82 -4.86
N ALA A 54 -14.14 0.68 -6.12
CA ALA A 54 -15.08 -0.36 -6.57
C ALA A 54 -14.60 -1.78 -6.20
N VAL A 55 -13.30 -2.06 -6.39
CA VAL A 55 -12.73 -3.38 -6.07
C VAL A 55 -12.22 -3.51 -4.62
N ALA A 56 -12.35 -2.46 -3.81
CA ALA A 56 -11.83 -2.48 -2.45
C ALA A 56 -12.53 -3.50 -1.55
N PRO A 57 -13.87 -3.60 -1.53
CA PRO A 57 -14.57 -4.56 -0.66
C PRO A 57 -14.13 -6.00 -0.89
N LEU A 58 -14.05 -6.45 -2.15
CA LEU A 58 -13.57 -7.80 -2.48
C LEU A 58 -12.13 -8.02 -2.00
N ARG A 59 -11.22 -7.08 -2.28
CA ARG A 59 -9.82 -7.24 -1.84
C ARG A 59 -9.66 -7.22 -0.34
N ASP A 60 -10.37 -6.34 0.35
CA ASP A 60 -10.27 -6.25 1.80
C ASP A 60 -10.85 -7.53 2.44
N HIS A 61 -11.93 -8.09 1.89
CA HIS A 61 -12.48 -9.38 2.27
C HIS A 61 -11.48 -10.53 2.02
N ASP A 62 -10.93 -10.67 0.81
CA ASP A 62 -9.96 -11.71 0.45
C ASP A 62 -8.76 -11.71 1.41
N VAL A 63 -8.16 -10.54 1.64
CA VAL A 63 -6.99 -10.38 2.53
C VAL A 63 -7.35 -10.71 3.98
N THR A 64 -8.48 -10.25 4.45
CA THR A 64 -8.94 -10.54 5.81
C THR A 64 -9.12 -12.03 6.02
N GLY A 65 -9.78 -12.73 5.10
CA GLY A 65 -9.95 -14.17 5.16
C GLY A 65 -8.63 -14.93 5.15
N GLU A 66 -7.68 -14.57 4.26
CA GLU A 66 -6.34 -15.14 4.22
C GLU A 66 -5.60 -14.99 5.55
N HIS A 67 -5.70 -13.82 6.20
CA HIS A 67 -5.04 -13.55 7.48
C HIS A 67 -5.68 -14.31 8.64
N ILE A 68 -7.01 -14.37 8.69
CA ILE A 68 -7.74 -15.13 9.72
C ILE A 68 -7.44 -16.62 9.59
N THR A 69 -7.58 -17.20 8.39
CA THR A 69 -7.24 -18.60 8.12
C THR A 69 -5.80 -18.91 8.55
N SER A 70 -4.86 -18.05 8.17
CA SER A 70 -3.46 -18.20 8.58
C SER A 70 -3.27 -18.12 10.10
N ALA A 71 -4.02 -17.25 10.77
CA ALA A 71 -3.98 -17.13 12.23
C ALA A 71 -4.54 -18.37 12.93
N LEU A 72 -5.68 -18.91 12.48
CA LEU A 72 -6.28 -20.15 12.97
C LEU A 72 -5.33 -21.35 12.78
N LYS A 73 -4.70 -21.47 11.61
CA LYS A 73 -3.68 -22.51 11.34
C LYS A 73 -2.48 -22.40 12.30
N ARG A 74 -2.01 -21.20 12.60
CA ARG A 74 -0.93 -20.98 13.60
C ARG A 74 -1.35 -21.37 15.01
N LEU A 75 -2.62 -21.21 15.36
CA LEU A 75 -3.20 -21.63 16.64
C LEU A 75 -3.47 -23.13 16.68
N LYS A 76 -3.26 -23.87 15.59
CA LYS A 76 -3.60 -25.29 15.44
C LYS A 76 -5.09 -25.56 15.72
N ALA A 77 -5.96 -24.63 15.29
CA ALA A 77 -7.40 -24.83 15.34
C ALA A 77 -7.80 -26.12 14.57
N PRO A 78 -8.85 -26.85 15.00
CA PRO A 78 -9.32 -28.04 14.34
C PRO A 78 -9.64 -27.80 12.86
N LEU A 79 -9.26 -28.72 11.98
CA LEU A 79 -9.52 -28.60 10.54
C LEU A 79 -11.00 -28.35 10.19
N PRO A 80 -11.99 -29.01 10.86
CA PRO A 80 -13.40 -28.74 10.61
C PRO A 80 -13.81 -27.28 10.90
N GLU A 81 -13.25 -26.66 11.95
CA GLU A 81 -13.53 -25.25 12.29
C GLU A 81 -12.95 -24.30 11.25
N ILE A 82 -11.73 -24.58 10.77
CA ILE A 82 -11.11 -23.81 9.69
C ILE A 82 -11.96 -23.93 8.42
N ALA A 83 -12.41 -25.13 8.06
CA ALA A 83 -13.25 -25.36 6.87
C ALA A 83 -14.60 -24.64 6.99
N GLN A 84 -15.23 -24.67 8.16
CA GLN A 84 -16.48 -23.93 8.41
C GLN A 84 -16.29 -22.42 8.26
N PHE A 85 -15.19 -21.87 8.78
CA PHE A 85 -14.85 -20.47 8.58
C PHE A 85 -14.65 -20.15 7.09
N GLU A 86 -13.84 -20.94 6.38
CA GLU A 86 -13.55 -20.72 4.95
C GLU A 86 -14.83 -20.80 4.10
N GLN A 87 -15.75 -21.69 4.41
CA GLN A 87 -17.05 -21.79 3.73
C GLN A 87 -17.90 -20.53 3.97
N ALA A 88 -18.12 -20.15 5.22
CA ALA A 88 -18.90 -18.96 5.57
C ALA A 88 -18.30 -17.69 4.96
N TRP A 89 -16.96 -17.63 4.90
CA TRP A 89 -16.25 -16.51 4.28
C TRP A 89 -16.43 -16.48 2.77
N ALA A 90 -16.40 -17.64 2.10
CA ALA A 90 -16.68 -17.75 0.67
C ALA A 90 -18.12 -17.33 0.31
N GLU A 91 -19.10 -17.67 1.13
CA GLU A 91 -20.51 -17.25 0.93
C GLU A 91 -20.64 -15.71 1.02
N LYS A 92 -20.03 -15.07 2.02
CA LYS A 92 -19.98 -13.59 2.11
C LYS A 92 -19.31 -12.96 0.88
N ARG A 93 -18.27 -13.60 0.33
CA ARG A 93 -17.59 -13.15 -0.88
C ARG A 93 -18.50 -13.12 -2.10
N GLN A 94 -19.37 -14.12 -2.25
CA GLN A 94 -20.34 -14.16 -3.37
C GLN A 94 -21.31 -12.97 -3.31
N GLY A 95 -21.77 -12.58 -2.12
CA GLY A 95 -22.57 -11.37 -1.94
C GLY A 95 -21.81 -10.11 -2.39
N LEU A 96 -20.57 -9.95 -1.96
CA LEU A 96 -19.74 -8.81 -2.39
C LEU A 96 -19.48 -8.79 -3.90
N LEU A 97 -19.39 -9.96 -4.53
CA LEU A 97 -19.23 -10.06 -5.98
C LEU A 97 -20.53 -9.68 -6.73
N ALA A 98 -21.68 -10.07 -6.21
CA ALA A 98 -22.97 -9.68 -6.78
C ALA A 98 -23.19 -8.15 -6.74
N ASP A 99 -22.67 -7.49 -5.72
CA ASP A 99 -22.73 -6.03 -5.55
C ASP A 99 -21.62 -5.28 -6.29
N LEU A 100 -20.75 -5.99 -7.01
CA LEU A 100 -19.61 -5.37 -7.69
C LEU A 100 -20.04 -4.56 -8.92
N HIS A 101 -19.93 -3.24 -8.83
CA HIS A 101 -20.17 -2.32 -9.94
C HIS A 101 -18.86 -1.68 -10.39
N LEU A 102 -18.32 -2.15 -11.52
CA LEU A 102 -17.08 -1.62 -12.08
C LEU A 102 -17.34 -0.36 -12.92
N PRO A 103 -16.66 0.77 -12.65
CA PRO A 103 -16.70 1.92 -13.53
C PRO A 103 -16.01 1.61 -14.86
N GLU A 104 -16.16 2.52 -15.84
CA GLU A 104 -15.34 2.45 -17.05
C GLU A 104 -13.85 2.44 -16.70
N LEU A 105 -13.07 1.65 -17.47
CA LEU A 105 -11.63 1.60 -17.27
C LEU A 105 -11.00 2.96 -17.63
N PRO A 106 -10.29 3.60 -16.70
CA PRO A 106 -9.67 4.87 -16.98
C PRO A 106 -8.52 4.71 -17.99
N ARG A 107 -8.33 5.71 -18.84
CA ARG A 107 -7.17 5.74 -19.75
C ARG A 107 -5.86 5.86 -18.97
N VAL A 108 -4.85 5.12 -19.41
CA VAL A 108 -3.49 5.27 -18.90
C VAL A 108 -2.91 6.57 -19.47
N PRO A 109 -2.46 7.50 -18.64
CA PRO A 109 -1.89 8.75 -19.12
C PRO A 109 -0.51 8.52 -19.75
N GLU A 110 -0.19 9.32 -20.74
CA GLU A 110 1.18 9.41 -21.24
C GLU A 110 2.05 10.16 -20.23
N ARG A 111 3.31 9.73 -20.10
CA ARG A 111 4.27 10.39 -19.20
C ARG A 111 4.91 11.58 -19.91
N PRO A 112 4.86 12.80 -19.34
CA PRO A 112 5.51 13.97 -19.92
C PRO A 112 7.04 13.86 -19.84
N GLY A 113 7.76 14.54 -20.75
CA GLY A 113 9.22 14.47 -20.82
C GLY A 113 9.96 14.91 -19.55
N ASN A 114 9.34 15.78 -18.72
CA ASN A 114 9.92 16.24 -17.45
C ASN A 114 9.55 15.39 -16.23
N PHE A 115 8.92 14.22 -16.43
CA PHE A 115 8.37 13.37 -15.37
C PHE A 115 9.41 12.95 -14.32
N LYS A 116 10.62 12.57 -14.75
CA LYS A 116 11.72 12.23 -13.83
C LYS A 116 12.15 13.41 -12.95
N LYS A 117 12.13 14.64 -13.49
CA LYS A 117 12.44 15.85 -12.71
C LYS A 117 11.38 16.10 -11.64
N LYS A 118 10.10 15.96 -11.98
CA LYS A 118 8.98 16.05 -11.04
C LYS A 118 9.08 14.99 -9.94
N ALA A 119 9.39 13.73 -10.31
CA ALA A 119 9.57 12.64 -9.36
C ALA A 119 10.70 12.93 -8.35
N ARG A 120 11.86 13.43 -8.81
CA ARG A 120 12.95 13.83 -7.91
C ARG A 120 12.53 14.90 -6.92
N SER A 121 11.84 15.95 -7.39
CA SER A 121 11.35 17.03 -6.52
C SER A 121 10.33 16.53 -5.49
N ALA A 122 9.45 15.60 -5.90
CA ALA A 122 8.46 15.00 -5.00
C ALA A 122 9.12 14.11 -3.94
N LEU A 123 10.11 13.30 -4.32
CA LEU A 123 10.87 12.46 -3.36
C LEU A 123 11.51 13.28 -2.25
N LEU A 124 12.09 14.43 -2.60
CA LEU A 124 12.67 15.32 -1.61
C LEU A 124 11.64 15.78 -0.58
N LYS A 125 10.49 16.27 -1.03
CA LYS A 125 9.42 16.73 -0.14
C LYS A 125 8.81 15.59 0.69
N GLN A 126 8.63 14.43 0.07
CA GLN A 126 8.08 13.25 0.74
C GLN A 126 9.03 12.70 1.80
N SER A 127 10.36 12.65 1.52
CA SER A 127 11.35 12.19 2.50
C SER A 127 11.42 13.12 3.71
N GLN A 128 11.38 14.44 3.52
CA GLN A 128 11.36 15.42 4.60
C GLN A 128 10.14 15.21 5.51
N ARG A 129 8.94 15.15 4.90
CA ARG A 129 7.70 14.95 5.65
C ARG A 129 7.70 13.61 6.40
N LEU A 130 8.14 12.52 5.77
CA LEU A 130 8.22 11.21 6.42
C LEU A 130 9.16 11.21 7.62
N GLN A 131 10.26 11.98 7.58
CA GLN A 131 11.16 12.16 8.71
C GLN A 131 10.53 13.00 9.83
N GLU A 132 9.86 14.09 9.49
CA GLU A 132 9.15 14.94 10.45
C GLU A 132 8.06 14.15 11.19
N ASP A 133 7.25 13.40 10.46
CA ASP A 133 6.17 12.58 11.01
C ASP A 133 6.70 11.43 11.89
N ALA A 134 7.88 10.87 11.58
CA ALA A 134 8.40 9.68 12.24
C ALA A 134 8.60 9.85 13.76
N ALA A 135 8.99 11.03 14.23
CA ALA A 135 9.20 11.29 15.66
C ALA A 135 7.90 11.06 16.47
N THR A 136 6.76 11.40 15.89
CA THR A 136 5.43 11.17 16.48
C THR A 136 4.97 9.73 16.26
N VAL A 137 5.08 9.23 15.03
CA VAL A 137 4.60 7.89 14.63
C VAL A 137 5.25 6.79 15.45
N LEU A 138 6.58 6.81 15.60
CA LEU A 138 7.34 5.75 16.28
C LEU A 138 7.03 5.65 17.78
N LYS A 139 6.44 6.69 18.37
CA LYS A 139 5.99 6.71 19.77
C LYS A 139 4.47 6.50 19.92
N ALA A 140 3.72 6.57 18.81
CA ALA A 140 2.26 6.49 18.86
C ALA A 140 1.79 5.09 19.29
N SER A 141 0.80 5.05 20.17
CA SER A 141 0.02 3.84 20.49
C SER A 141 -1.09 3.60 19.46
N ASP A 142 -1.64 4.67 18.89
CA ASP A 142 -2.74 4.67 17.94
C ASP A 142 -2.32 4.06 16.59
N SER A 143 -3.08 3.06 16.15
CA SER A 143 -2.87 2.38 14.87
C SER A 143 -3.17 3.26 13.65
N VAL A 144 -4.05 4.25 13.78
CA VAL A 144 -4.41 5.18 12.70
C VAL A 144 -3.19 5.99 12.27
N VAL A 145 -2.39 6.47 13.22
CA VAL A 145 -1.16 7.23 12.95
C VAL A 145 -0.16 6.40 12.14
N TRP A 146 0.04 5.13 12.51
CA TRP A 146 0.90 4.20 11.78
C TRP A 146 0.36 3.89 10.39
N HIS A 147 -0.96 3.75 10.26
CA HIS A 147 -1.60 3.48 8.97
C HIS A 147 -1.41 4.64 7.99
N GLU A 148 -1.60 5.88 8.43
CA GLU A 148 -1.38 7.07 7.60
C GLU A 148 0.08 7.18 7.16
N TRP A 149 1.02 6.96 8.07
CA TRP A 149 2.44 6.97 7.76
C TRP A 149 2.82 5.86 6.75
N ARG A 150 2.26 4.65 6.91
CA ARG A 150 2.40 3.55 5.93
C ARG A 150 1.90 3.95 4.54
N LYS A 151 0.77 4.65 4.46
CA LYS A 151 0.23 5.16 3.19
C LYS A 151 1.19 6.16 2.55
N ALA A 152 1.73 7.08 3.33
CA ALA A 152 2.72 8.05 2.86
C ALA A 152 4.02 7.35 2.40
N LEU A 153 4.50 6.34 3.12
CA LEU A 153 5.69 5.56 2.77
C LEU A 153 5.46 4.72 1.48
N LYS A 154 4.26 4.17 1.28
CA LYS A 154 3.89 3.53 0.00
C LYS A 154 3.89 4.52 -1.16
N GLN A 155 3.38 5.74 -0.95
CA GLN A 155 3.40 6.78 -1.96
C GLN A 155 4.86 7.16 -2.31
N TYR A 156 5.73 7.30 -1.31
CA TYR A 156 7.16 7.53 -1.49
C TYR A 156 7.80 6.41 -2.31
N ARG A 157 7.50 5.15 -2.00
CA ARG A 157 7.98 3.99 -2.76
C ARG A 157 7.60 4.08 -4.25
N TYR A 158 6.33 4.32 -4.56
CA TYR A 158 5.88 4.44 -5.96
C TYR A 158 6.57 5.61 -6.69
N THR A 159 6.79 6.72 -5.99
CA THR A 159 7.55 7.85 -6.55
C THR A 159 9.01 7.48 -6.81
N HIS A 160 9.63 6.72 -5.90
CA HIS A 160 11.00 6.23 -6.05
C HIS A 160 11.13 5.27 -7.24
N GLU A 161 10.19 4.35 -7.41
CA GLU A 161 10.15 3.36 -8.49
C GLU A 161 10.03 3.99 -9.89
N VAL A 162 9.63 5.24 -10.00
CA VAL A 162 9.72 6.03 -11.26
C VAL A 162 11.18 6.27 -11.69
N LEU A 163 12.11 6.34 -10.75
CA LEU A 163 13.52 6.68 -10.99
C LEU A 163 14.44 5.47 -10.94
N ALA A 164 14.21 4.58 -9.99
CA ALA A 164 15.03 3.40 -9.72
C ALA A 164 14.24 2.39 -8.87
N PRO A 165 14.63 1.11 -8.84
CA PRO A 165 14.02 0.12 -7.93
C PRO A 165 14.07 0.59 -6.47
N ALA A 166 13.01 0.29 -5.71
CA ALA A 166 12.95 0.65 -4.30
C ALA A 166 14.08 -0.07 -3.51
N PRO A 167 14.80 0.64 -2.63
CA PRO A 167 15.85 0.05 -1.81
C PRO A 167 15.29 -0.97 -0.83
N LYS A 168 16.14 -1.91 -0.40
CA LYS A 168 15.75 -3.01 0.49
C LYS A 168 15.14 -2.49 1.79
N ILE A 169 15.76 -1.50 2.43
CA ILE A 169 15.28 -0.93 3.68
C ILE A 169 13.85 -0.39 3.59
N LEU A 170 13.50 0.22 2.46
CA LEU A 170 12.14 0.72 2.23
C LEU A 170 11.13 -0.43 2.08
N LYS A 171 11.52 -1.54 1.43
CA LYS A 171 10.69 -2.74 1.31
C LYS A 171 10.50 -3.40 2.66
N ASP A 172 11.58 -3.67 3.38
CA ASP A 172 11.57 -4.31 4.70
C ASP A 172 10.71 -3.52 5.72
N THR A 173 10.80 -2.18 5.67
CA THR A 173 9.95 -1.32 6.53
C THR A 173 8.48 -1.43 6.14
N LEU A 174 8.18 -1.42 4.84
CA LEU A 174 6.79 -1.58 4.36
C LEU A 174 6.22 -2.96 4.65
N ASP A 175 7.04 -4.00 4.64
CA ASP A 175 6.63 -5.37 4.98
C ASP A 175 6.33 -5.48 6.48
N ALA A 176 7.16 -4.88 7.35
CA ALA A 176 6.88 -4.80 8.78
C ALA A 176 5.58 -4.01 9.07
N LEU A 177 5.39 -2.86 8.43
CA LEU A 177 4.13 -2.10 8.51
C LEU A 177 2.95 -2.86 7.89
N GLY A 178 3.20 -3.71 6.89
CA GLY A 178 2.22 -4.64 6.34
C GLY A 178 1.76 -5.62 7.41
N ARG A 179 2.68 -6.32 8.06
CA ARG A 179 2.36 -7.29 9.12
C ARG A 179 1.60 -6.66 10.30
N MET A 180 1.93 -5.39 10.62
CA MET A 180 1.19 -4.65 11.64
C MET A 180 -0.27 -4.43 11.20
N GLN A 181 -0.50 -3.98 9.96
CA GLN A 181 -1.84 -3.76 9.41
C GLN A 181 -2.65 -5.06 9.34
N ASP A 182 -2.00 -6.17 8.94
CA ASP A 182 -2.65 -7.47 8.86
C ASP A 182 -3.13 -7.92 10.24
N ALA A 183 -2.34 -7.67 11.29
CA ALA A 183 -2.75 -7.95 12.66
C ALA A 183 -3.95 -7.09 13.10
N GLU A 184 -3.95 -5.79 12.77
CA GLU A 184 -5.09 -4.90 13.07
C GLU A 184 -6.37 -5.36 12.37
N VAL A 185 -6.28 -5.81 11.11
CA VAL A 185 -7.43 -6.34 10.36
C VAL A 185 -8.05 -7.55 11.05
N VAL A 186 -7.21 -8.48 11.54
CA VAL A 186 -7.71 -9.66 12.27
C VAL A 186 -8.31 -9.25 13.62
N LEU A 187 -7.64 -8.34 14.35
CA LEU A 187 -8.15 -7.86 15.63
C LEU A 187 -9.50 -7.16 15.48
N ASP A 188 -9.67 -6.35 14.44
CA ASP A 188 -10.92 -5.67 14.14
C ASP A 188 -12.03 -6.66 13.78
N ALA A 189 -11.75 -7.63 12.91
CA ALA A 189 -12.70 -8.67 12.53
C ALA A 189 -13.17 -9.52 13.73
N VAL A 190 -12.23 -9.85 14.64
CA VAL A 190 -12.53 -10.64 15.85
C VAL A 190 -13.32 -9.84 16.89
N ALA A 191 -13.16 -8.51 16.92
CA ALA A 191 -13.87 -7.64 17.85
C ALA A 191 -15.34 -7.40 17.48
N HIS A 192 -15.68 -7.41 16.18
CA HIS A 192 -16.99 -6.94 15.72
C HIS A 192 -18.01 -8.05 15.47
N ASP A 193 -17.63 -9.23 15.01
CA ASP A 193 -18.59 -10.30 14.73
C ASP A 193 -17.84 -11.65 14.59
N TRP A 194 -17.43 -12.22 15.72
CA TRP A 194 -16.69 -13.46 15.73
C TRP A 194 -17.49 -14.62 16.34
N PRO A 195 -18.26 -15.37 15.54
CA PRO A 195 -19.08 -16.48 16.04
C PRO A 195 -18.28 -17.77 16.29
N HIS A 196 -16.97 -17.77 16.00
CA HIS A 196 -16.11 -18.95 16.05
C HIS A 196 -15.29 -18.97 17.35
N GLY A 197 -14.81 -20.15 17.73
CA GLY A 197 -13.90 -20.32 18.87
C GLY A 197 -12.56 -19.58 18.73
N HIS A 198 -11.69 -19.73 19.71
CA HIS A 198 -10.32 -19.16 19.71
C HIS A 198 -10.18 -17.63 19.77
N GLN A 199 -11.25 -16.88 20.05
CA GLN A 199 -11.24 -15.39 20.08
C GLN A 199 -10.10 -14.83 20.93
N GLU A 200 -10.00 -15.24 22.19
CA GLU A 200 -8.94 -14.75 23.10
C GLU A 200 -7.53 -15.10 22.60
N ALA A 201 -7.36 -16.32 22.08
CA ALA A 201 -6.09 -16.77 21.55
C ALA A 201 -5.67 -15.98 20.30
N LEU A 202 -6.63 -15.65 19.40
CA LEU A 202 -6.41 -14.81 18.23
C LEU A 202 -6.02 -13.39 18.66
N ILE A 203 -6.74 -12.78 19.60
CA ILE A 203 -6.44 -11.45 20.14
C ILE A 203 -5.03 -11.41 20.72
N LYS A 204 -4.66 -12.39 21.55
CA LYS A 204 -3.32 -12.49 22.16
C LYS A 204 -2.23 -12.63 21.10
N GLN A 205 -2.44 -13.54 20.14
CA GLN A 205 -1.48 -13.80 19.05
C GLN A 205 -1.25 -12.57 18.19
N GLU A 206 -2.32 -11.94 17.71
CA GLU A 206 -2.23 -10.84 16.75
C GLU A 206 -1.80 -9.52 17.44
N SER A 207 -2.21 -9.28 18.69
CA SER A 207 -1.65 -8.17 19.49
C SER A 207 -0.14 -8.33 19.68
N GLY A 208 0.33 -9.54 19.95
CA GLY A 208 1.75 -9.85 20.03
C GLY A 208 2.48 -9.63 18.70
N ALA A 209 1.88 -10.03 17.58
CA ALA A 209 2.43 -9.85 16.24
C ALA A 209 2.52 -8.36 15.86
N ARG A 210 1.46 -7.58 16.12
CA ARG A 210 1.44 -6.13 15.95
C ARG A 210 2.58 -5.46 16.71
N ASN A 211 2.75 -5.79 17.99
CA ASN A 211 3.78 -5.20 18.82
C ASN A 211 5.21 -5.58 18.36
N ARG A 212 5.41 -6.80 17.87
CA ARG A 212 6.69 -7.20 17.25
C ARG A 212 6.96 -6.41 15.97
N ALA A 213 5.95 -6.24 15.12
CA ALA A 213 6.05 -5.47 13.89
C ALA A 213 6.42 -3.99 14.17
N ARG A 214 5.79 -3.35 15.15
CA ARG A 214 6.16 -1.98 15.62
C ARG A 214 7.63 -1.90 16.01
N ARG A 215 8.11 -2.84 16.85
CA ARG A 215 9.52 -2.88 17.24
C ARG A 215 10.45 -3.10 16.05
N THR A 216 10.04 -3.88 15.06
CA THR A 216 10.81 -4.08 13.83
C THR A 216 10.95 -2.76 13.06
N VAL A 217 9.88 -2.01 12.87
CA VAL A 217 9.92 -0.69 12.22
C VAL A 217 10.84 0.27 13.00
N GLN A 218 10.73 0.30 14.33
CA GLN A 218 11.60 1.13 15.18
C GLN A 218 13.09 0.76 15.01
N LYS A 219 13.42 -0.53 14.87
CA LYS A 219 14.80 -1.00 14.62
C LYS A 219 15.30 -0.65 13.21
N LEU A 220 14.42 -0.65 12.21
CA LEU A 220 14.75 -0.30 10.83
C LEU A 220 14.86 1.22 10.62
N TRP A 221 14.29 2.00 11.51
CA TRP A 221 14.21 3.45 11.37
C TRP A 221 15.57 4.15 11.15
N PRO A 222 16.65 3.86 11.88
CA PRO A 222 17.94 4.54 11.65
C PRO A 222 18.42 4.40 10.20
N GLU A 223 18.32 3.21 9.61
CA GLU A 223 18.74 2.95 8.23
C GLU A 223 17.79 3.62 7.22
N LEU A 224 16.47 3.57 7.46
CA LEU A 224 15.49 4.27 6.62
C LEU A 224 15.70 5.79 6.67
N ASN A 225 15.98 6.33 7.84
CA ASN A 225 16.31 7.75 8.03
C ASN A 225 17.58 8.15 7.26
N ALA A 226 18.63 7.33 7.31
CA ALA A 226 19.85 7.53 6.54
C ALA A 226 19.59 7.55 5.04
N HIS A 227 18.72 6.65 4.54
CA HIS A 227 18.27 6.66 3.14
C HIS A 227 17.57 7.99 2.77
N PHE A 228 16.69 8.52 3.62
CA PHE A 228 16.05 9.81 3.37
C PHE A 228 17.06 10.95 3.32
N GLN A 229 18.03 10.98 4.23
CA GLN A 229 19.10 11.98 4.24
C GLN A 229 19.96 11.91 2.96
N GLU A 230 20.26 10.70 2.48
CA GLU A 230 20.98 10.51 1.22
C GLU A 230 20.21 11.09 0.03
N VAL A 231 18.90 10.82 -0.08
CA VAL A 231 18.03 11.38 -1.13
C VAL A 231 18.04 12.92 -1.09
N GLN A 232 17.97 13.53 0.10
CA GLN A 232 18.01 14.98 0.28
C GLN A 232 19.37 15.58 -0.12
N SER A 233 20.47 14.95 0.27
CA SER A 233 21.83 15.39 -0.04
C SER A 233 22.14 15.34 -1.55
N ARG A 234 21.73 14.27 -2.23
CA ARG A 234 21.88 14.12 -3.68
C ARG A 234 21.14 15.23 -4.45
N GLN A 235 19.94 15.60 -4.00
CA GLN A 235 19.16 16.66 -4.62
C GLN A 235 19.76 18.06 -4.36
N GLY A 236 20.34 18.30 -3.20
CA GLY A 236 21.06 19.54 -2.90
C GLY A 236 22.24 19.77 -3.85
N LYS A 237 23.03 18.73 -4.13
CA LYS A 237 24.15 18.79 -5.09
C LYS A 237 23.70 19.07 -6.53
N LEU A 238 22.60 18.49 -6.98
CA LEU A 238 22.05 18.71 -8.32
C LEU A 238 21.53 20.15 -8.51
N ARG A 239 20.95 20.75 -7.46
CA ARG A 239 20.50 22.15 -7.48
C ARG A 239 21.67 23.14 -7.57
N LYS A 240 22.81 22.87 -6.92
CA LYS A 240 24.01 23.71 -7.00
C LYS A 240 24.63 23.66 -8.39
N LYS A 241 24.79 22.47 -9.00
CA LYS A 241 25.33 22.33 -10.37
C LYS A 241 24.45 22.99 -11.45
N GLY A 242 23.14 23.06 -11.26
CA GLY A 242 22.24 23.71 -12.23
C GLY A 242 22.18 25.25 -12.10
N LYS A 243 22.88 25.84 -11.11
CA LYS A 243 22.99 27.29 -10.89
C LYS A 243 24.36 27.87 -11.27
N GLU A 244 25.32 27.04 -11.64
CA GLU A 244 26.59 27.56 -12.18
C GLU A 244 26.32 28.21 -13.54
N PRO A 245 26.71 29.47 -13.75
CA PRO A 245 26.57 30.13 -15.04
C PRO A 245 27.38 29.35 -16.09
N LYS A 246 26.79 29.16 -17.27
CA LYS A 246 27.55 28.64 -18.40
C LYS A 246 28.74 29.58 -18.62
N PRO A 247 29.98 29.05 -18.78
CA PRO A 247 31.10 29.90 -19.19
C PRO A 247 30.73 30.60 -20.50
N GLU A 248 30.82 31.90 -20.50
CA GLU A 248 30.75 32.72 -21.72
C GLU A 248 31.84 32.16 -22.66
N GLN A 249 31.41 31.65 -23.80
CA GLN A 249 32.34 31.30 -24.88
C GLN A 249 32.84 32.60 -25.51
N PRO A 250 34.14 32.73 -25.75
CA PRO A 250 34.74 33.89 -26.39
C PRO A 250 34.34 34.02 -27.86
#